data_297975f4599d45bde34a46d04abac849
#
_entry.id   297975f4599d45bde34a46d04abac849
#
_cell.length_a   1.000
_cell.length_b   1.000
_cell.length_c   1.000
_cell.angle_alpha   90.00
_cell.angle_beta   90.00
_cell.angle_gamma   90.00
#
_symmetry.space_group_name_H-M   'P 1'
#
loop_
_entity.id
_entity.type
_entity.pdbx_description
1 polymer ?
#
loop_
_entity_poly.entity_id
_entity_poly.type
_entity_poly.pdbx_seq_one_letter_code
_entity_poly.pdbx_strand_id
1 'polypeptide(L)'
;DTMAAHPESALWKLADLDTVTGRTAFGGRDAGDAAAAAVVAEYTHWLAVGIANLVNIFFPQVVGLSGGVANQGEALLAPLRAQVEPMVFGSAFARKKTTLTTCTLGYRAGVIGAGLLAQR
;
A
#
# COMPACT_ATOMS: atom_id res chain seq x y z
N ASP A 1 -15.69 -10.21 -2.58
CA ASP A 1 -16.54 -10.25 -1.37
C ASP A 1 -17.26 -8.92 -1.14
N THR A 2 -16.56 -7.77 -1.05
CA THR A 2 -17.18 -6.46 -0.76
C THR A 2 -18.21 -6.04 -1.82
N MET A 3 -17.89 -6.16 -3.12
CA MET A 3 -18.85 -5.83 -4.19
C MET A 3 -20.12 -6.69 -4.12
N ALA A 4 -19.98 -7.98 -3.85
CA ALA A 4 -21.12 -8.88 -3.72
C ALA A 4 -22.00 -8.55 -2.51
N ALA A 5 -21.40 -8.03 -1.42
CA ALA A 5 -22.12 -7.57 -0.23
C ALA A 5 -22.78 -6.20 -0.38
N HIS A 6 -22.35 -5.40 -1.35
CA HIS A 6 -22.78 -4.02 -1.58
C HIS A 6 -23.25 -3.80 -3.03
N PRO A 7 -24.45 -4.26 -3.40
CA PRO A 7 -24.97 -4.13 -4.76
C PRO A 7 -25.20 -2.67 -5.19
N GLU A 8 -25.33 -1.74 -4.23
CA GLU A 8 -25.47 -0.30 -4.43
C GLU A 8 -24.13 0.42 -4.68
N SER A 9 -22.99 -0.26 -4.47
CA SER A 9 -21.68 0.35 -4.56
C SER A 9 -21.35 0.84 -5.96
N ALA A 10 -20.69 2.01 -6.05
CA ALA A 10 -20.17 2.55 -7.29
C ALA A 10 -19.07 1.68 -7.92
N LEU A 11 -18.51 0.70 -7.20
CA LEU A 11 -17.55 -0.26 -7.73
C LEU A 11 -18.10 -1.04 -8.92
N TRP A 12 -19.42 -1.33 -8.96
CA TRP A 12 -20.07 -1.99 -10.08
C TRP A 12 -20.07 -1.19 -11.39
N LYS A 13 -19.84 0.13 -11.31
CA LYS A 13 -19.66 0.99 -12.49
C LYS A 13 -18.24 0.97 -13.01
N LEU A 14 -17.28 0.56 -12.19
CA LEU A 14 -15.85 0.55 -12.50
C LEU A 14 -15.34 -0.83 -12.94
N ALA A 15 -15.94 -1.90 -12.42
CA ALA A 15 -15.56 -3.28 -12.72
C ALA A 15 -16.71 -4.24 -12.35
N ASP A 16 -16.67 -5.47 -12.88
CA ASP A 16 -17.46 -6.62 -12.43
C ASP A 16 -16.61 -7.54 -11.52
N LEU A 17 -17.19 -8.67 -11.08
CA LEU A 17 -16.52 -9.62 -10.19
C LEU A 17 -15.28 -10.27 -10.83
N ASP A 18 -15.22 -10.34 -12.15
CA ASP A 18 -14.10 -10.97 -12.87
C ASP A 18 -12.99 -9.98 -13.19
N THR A 19 -13.31 -8.68 -13.30
CA THR A 19 -12.38 -7.62 -13.71
C THR A 19 -11.93 -6.72 -12.57
N VAL A 20 -12.51 -6.86 -11.36
CA VAL A 20 -12.15 -6.06 -10.18
C VAL A 20 -10.68 -6.27 -9.78
N THR A 21 -9.99 -5.17 -9.53
CA THR A 21 -8.59 -5.14 -9.10
C THR A 21 -8.41 -4.21 -7.90
N GLY A 22 -7.20 -4.21 -7.31
CA GLY A 22 -6.86 -3.24 -6.27
C GLY A 22 -7.05 -1.78 -6.72
N ARG A 23 -6.81 -1.46 -8.00
CA ARG A 23 -7.06 -0.12 -8.56
C ARG A 23 -8.53 0.27 -8.53
N THR A 24 -9.43 -0.69 -8.71
CA THR A 24 -10.87 -0.46 -8.66
C THR A 24 -11.30 0.05 -7.28
N ALA A 25 -10.77 -0.51 -6.20
CA ALA A 25 -11.06 -0.07 -4.84
C ALA A 25 -10.59 1.38 -4.59
N PHE A 26 -9.39 1.74 -5.04
CA PHE A 26 -8.91 3.13 -4.94
C PHE A 26 -9.75 4.10 -5.77
N GLY A 27 -10.09 3.72 -7.01
CA GLY A 27 -10.96 4.52 -7.86
C GLY A 27 -12.36 4.73 -7.27
N GLY A 28 -12.96 3.71 -6.67
CA GLY A 28 -14.23 3.80 -5.97
C GLY A 28 -14.17 4.73 -4.76
N ARG A 29 -13.12 4.60 -3.94
CA ARG A 29 -12.87 5.52 -2.81
C ARG A 29 -12.79 6.98 -3.28
N ASP A 30 -12.04 7.25 -4.34
CA ASP A 30 -11.85 8.60 -4.87
C ASP A 30 -13.14 9.17 -5.47
N ALA A 31 -14.06 8.30 -5.90
CA ALA A 31 -15.42 8.64 -6.30
C ALA A 31 -16.40 8.79 -5.12
N GLY A 32 -15.94 8.63 -3.87
CA GLY A 32 -16.74 8.78 -2.66
C GLY A 32 -17.54 7.54 -2.26
N ASP A 33 -17.21 6.36 -2.79
CA ASP A 33 -17.87 5.11 -2.42
C ASP A 33 -17.42 4.61 -1.04
N ALA A 34 -18.37 4.44 -0.12
CA ALA A 34 -18.09 4.06 1.26
C ALA A 34 -17.56 2.59 1.37
N ALA A 35 -18.09 1.69 0.54
CA ALA A 35 -17.65 0.29 0.55
C ALA A 35 -16.21 0.17 0.02
N ALA A 36 -15.87 0.92 -1.04
CA ALA A 36 -14.51 1.00 -1.56
C ALA A 36 -13.55 1.64 -0.55
N ALA A 37 -13.97 2.70 0.14
CA ALA A 37 -13.19 3.34 1.18
C ALA A 37 -12.87 2.38 2.33
N ALA A 38 -13.84 1.56 2.75
CA ALA A 38 -13.63 0.54 3.78
C ALA A 38 -12.60 -0.51 3.37
N VAL A 39 -12.65 -0.99 2.12
CA VAL A 39 -11.65 -1.93 1.57
C VAL A 39 -10.25 -1.33 1.56
N VAL A 40 -10.12 -0.07 1.10
CA VAL A 40 -8.81 0.60 1.08
C VAL A 40 -8.29 0.83 2.50
N ALA A 41 -9.14 1.18 3.46
CA ALA A 41 -8.77 1.37 4.84
C ALA A 41 -8.27 0.05 5.48
N GLU A 42 -8.98 -1.05 5.28
CA GLU A 42 -8.59 -2.38 5.76
C GLU A 42 -7.26 -2.83 5.14
N TYR A 43 -7.11 -2.68 3.83
CA TYR A 43 -5.85 -2.97 3.13
C TYR A 43 -4.69 -2.17 3.71
N THR A 44 -4.88 -0.86 3.89
CA THR A 44 -3.85 0.04 4.45
C THR A 44 -3.48 -0.37 5.87
N HIS A 45 -4.47 -0.78 6.69
CA HIS A 45 -4.22 -1.26 8.04
C HIS A 45 -3.33 -2.50 8.07
N TRP A 46 -3.68 -3.53 7.31
CA TRP A 46 -2.89 -4.77 7.29
C TRP A 46 -1.49 -4.57 6.71
N LEU A 47 -1.36 -3.70 5.72
CA LEU A 47 -0.06 -3.30 5.19
C LEU A 47 0.78 -2.56 6.25
N ALA A 48 0.15 -1.67 7.04
CA ALA A 48 0.81 -0.97 8.14
C ALA A 48 1.31 -1.92 9.22
N VAL A 49 0.50 -2.91 9.61
CA VAL A 49 0.90 -3.96 10.57
C VAL A 49 2.12 -4.73 10.07
N GLY A 50 2.11 -5.15 8.80
CA GLY A 50 3.23 -5.86 8.19
C GLY A 50 4.52 -5.04 8.18
N ILE A 51 4.43 -3.77 7.77
CA ILE A 51 5.56 -2.85 7.75
C ILE A 51 6.09 -2.58 9.16
N ALA A 52 5.20 -2.31 10.13
CA ALA A 52 5.60 -2.07 11.50
C ALA A 52 6.36 -3.27 12.10
N ASN A 53 5.92 -4.49 11.80
CA ASN A 53 6.63 -5.72 12.20
C ASN A 53 8.04 -5.77 11.61
N LEU A 54 8.20 -5.48 10.30
CA LEU A 54 9.52 -5.44 9.66
C LEU A 54 10.42 -4.35 10.26
N VAL A 55 9.86 -3.18 10.53
CA VAL A 55 10.60 -2.07 11.15
C VAL A 55 11.04 -2.44 12.57
N ASN A 56 10.17 -3.06 13.37
CA ASN A 56 10.48 -3.48 14.73
C ASN A 56 11.54 -4.59 14.79
N ILE A 57 11.61 -5.47 13.77
CA ILE A 57 12.59 -6.57 13.71
C ILE A 57 13.94 -6.09 13.18
N PHE A 58 13.94 -5.34 12.07
CA PHE A 58 15.17 -5.02 11.32
C PHE A 58 15.63 -3.58 11.49
N PHE A 59 14.76 -2.67 11.94
CA PHE A 59 15.01 -1.24 12.03
C PHE A 59 15.67 -0.65 10.76
N PRO A 60 15.10 -0.86 9.58
CA PRO A 60 15.67 -0.41 8.33
C PRO A 60 15.61 1.13 8.23
N GLN A 61 16.54 1.72 7.48
CA GLN A 61 16.51 3.16 7.19
C GLN A 61 15.36 3.52 6.24
N VAL A 62 15.09 2.63 5.28
CA VAL A 62 14.08 2.83 4.22
C VAL A 62 13.29 1.55 4.00
N VAL A 63 11.98 1.69 3.87
CA VAL A 63 11.08 0.67 3.34
C VAL A 63 10.50 1.18 2.03
N GLY A 64 10.85 0.55 0.92
CA GLY A 64 10.35 0.86 -0.41
C GLY A 64 9.18 -0.02 -0.81
N LEU A 65 8.05 0.58 -1.16
CA LEU A 65 6.89 -0.11 -1.69
C LEU A 65 6.98 -0.22 -3.21
N SER A 66 6.68 -1.39 -3.75
CA SER A 66 6.66 -1.68 -5.19
C SER A 66 5.36 -2.38 -5.58
N GLY A 67 5.14 -2.55 -6.88
CA GLY A 67 3.94 -3.18 -7.42
C GLY A 67 2.84 -2.20 -7.79
N GLY A 68 1.71 -2.73 -8.28
CA GLY A 68 0.64 -1.93 -8.87
C GLY A 68 -0.02 -0.94 -7.92
N VAL A 69 -0.17 -1.31 -6.63
CA VAL A 69 -0.79 -0.45 -5.60
C VAL A 69 0.14 0.68 -5.18
N ALA A 70 1.46 0.50 -5.27
CA ALA A 70 2.44 1.55 -4.97
C ALA A 70 2.31 2.77 -5.90
N ASN A 71 1.71 2.60 -7.10
CA ASN A 71 1.43 3.69 -8.02
C ASN A 71 0.42 4.73 -7.49
N GLN A 72 -0.28 4.43 -6.39
CA GLN A 72 -1.14 5.39 -5.70
C GLN A 72 -0.35 6.51 -5.00
N GLY A 73 0.96 6.36 -4.86
CA GLY A 73 1.85 7.38 -4.30
C GLY A 73 1.42 7.84 -2.92
N GLU A 74 1.32 9.15 -2.71
CA GLU A 74 0.96 9.73 -1.40
C GLU A 74 -0.46 9.41 -0.95
N ALA A 75 -1.38 9.09 -1.84
CA ALA A 75 -2.73 8.63 -1.48
C ALA A 75 -2.71 7.32 -0.67
N LEU A 76 -1.65 6.51 -0.83
CA LEU A 76 -1.38 5.33 -0.03
C LEU A 76 -0.38 5.64 1.11
N LEU A 77 0.72 6.34 0.80
CA LEU A 77 1.82 6.51 1.74
C LEU A 77 1.45 7.38 2.96
N ALA A 78 0.65 8.44 2.77
CA ALA A 78 0.29 9.33 3.87
C ALA A 78 -0.51 8.61 4.98
N PRO A 79 -1.63 7.91 4.69
CA PRO A 79 -2.35 7.15 5.70
C PRO A 79 -1.53 5.98 6.24
N LEU A 80 -0.65 5.39 5.44
CA LEU A 80 0.21 4.29 5.86
C LEU A 80 1.24 4.76 6.90
N ARG A 81 1.91 5.90 6.67
CA ARG A 81 2.84 6.48 7.65
C ARG A 81 2.15 6.77 8.98
N ALA A 82 0.96 7.36 8.92
CA ALA A 82 0.18 7.68 10.12
C ALA A 82 -0.18 6.45 10.96
N GLN A 83 -0.39 5.30 10.31
CA GLN A 83 -0.69 4.05 11.00
C GLN A 83 0.56 3.30 11.48
N VAL A 84 1.65 3.32 10.71
CA VAL A 84 2.91 2.64 11.07
C VAL A 84 3.58 3.30 12.28
N GLU A 85 3.61 4.63 12.33
CA GLU A 85 4.35 5.37 13.35
C GLU A 85 4.00 4.97 14.79
N PRO A 86 2.73 4.88 15.20
CA PRO A 86 2.37 4.46 16.56
C PRO A 86 2.64 2.98 16.85
N MET A 87 2.78 2.13 15.81
CA MET A 87 3.06 0.70 15.96
C MET A 87 4.56 0.38 16.09
N VAL A 88 5.42 1.35 15.76
CA VAL A 88 6.89 1.16 15.85
C VAL A 88 7.35 1.46 17.27
N PHE A 89 8.02 0.49 17.88
CA PHE A 89 8.56 0.61 19.24
C PHE A 89 9.56 1.76 19.34
N GLY A 90 9.36 2.64 20.30
CA GLY A 90 10.27 3.76 20.56
C GLY A 90 10.22 4.89 19.51
N SER A 91 9.25 4.90 18.60
CA SER A 91 9.14 5.90 17.53
C SER A 91 9.12 7.35 18.03
N ALA A 92 8.49 7.58 19.19
CA ALA A 92 8.40 8.91 19.81
C ALA A 92 9.76 9.45 20.28
N PHE A 93 10.73 8.58 20.54
CA PHE A 93 12.06 8.93 21.06
C PHE A 93 13.18 8.71 20.04
N ALA A 94 12.87 8.11 18.90
CA ALA A 94 13.86 7.78 17.89
C ALA A 94 14.43 9.05 17.22
N ARG A 95 15.76 9.18 17.24
CA ARG A 95 16.47 10.27 16.53
C ARG A 95 16.37 10.11 15.00
N LYS A 96 16.26 8.88 14.52
CA LYS A 96 16.06 8.56 13.09
C LYS A 96 14.86 7.64 12.98
N LYS A 97 13.95 7.97 12.06
CA LYS A 97 12.77 7.18 11.74
C LYS A 97 12.97 6.46 10.42
N THR A 98 12.37 5.28 10.27
CA THR A 98 12.31 4.60 8.98
C THR A 98 11.53 5.43 7.97
N THR A 99 12.08 5.64 6.80
CA THR A 99 11.42 6.34 5.70
C THR A 99 10.58 5.35 4.90
N LEU A 100 9.28 5.62 4.74
CA LEU A 100 8.41 4.89 3.83
C LEU A 100 8.30 5.64 2.51
N THR A 101 8.60 4.97 1.40
CA THR A 101 8.57 5.54 0.06
C THR A 101 8.10 4.51 -0.98
N THR A 102 7.83 4.96 -2.19
CA THR A 102 7.61 4.06 -3.34
C THR A 102 8.89 3.88 -4.13
N CYS A 103 9.07 2.68 -4.70
CA CYS A 103 10.22 2.39 -5.57
C CYS A 103 10.07 3.10 -6.91
N THR A 104 11.11 3.81 -7.35
CA THR A 104 11.11 4.58 -8.61
C THR A 104 11.07 3.69 -9.86
N LEU A 105 11.61 2.47 -9.79
CA LEU A 105 11.62 1.51 -10.89
C LEU A 105 10.30 0.75 -11.03
N GLY A 106 9.38 0.88 -10.08
CA GLY A 106 8.07 0.23 -10.08
C GLY A 106 8.17 -1.29 -10.27
N TYR A 107 7.30 -1.86 -11.11
CA TYR A 107 7.26 -3.30 -11.40
C TYR A 107 8.49 -3.82 -12.17
N ARG A 108 9.29 -2.93 -12.78
CA ARG A 108 10.51 -3.29 -13.52
C ARG A 108 11.71 -3.54 -12.62
N ALA A 109 11.63 -3.20 -11.33
CA ALA A 109 12.75 -3.30 -10.39
C ALA A 109 13.38 -4.70 -10.36
N GLY A 110 12.56 -5.76 -10.36
CA GLY A 110 13.04 -7.15 -10.36
C GLY A 110 13.82 -7.51 -11.61
N VAL A 111 13.30 -7.16 -12.80
CA VAL A 111 13.97 -7.44 -14.09
C VAL A 111 15.26 -6.67 -14.23
N ILE A 112 15.26 -5.39 -13.86
CA ILE A 112 16.47 -4.54 -13.90
C ILE A 112 17.51 -5.06 -12.92
N GLY A 113 17.10 -5.41 -11.70
CA GLY A 113 18.00 -5.98 -10.70
C GLY A 113 18.63 -7.31 -11.13
N ALA A 114 17.84 -8.20 -11.72
CA ALA A 114 18.34 -9.45 -12.28
C ALA A 114 19.34 -9.22 -13.41
N GLY A 115 19.06 -8.26 -14.31
CA GLY A 115 19.99 -7.89 -15.39
C GLY A 115 21.31 -7.33 -14.87
N LEU A 116 21.29 -6.51 -13.82
CA LEU A 116 22.50 -5.98 -13.20
C LEU A 116 23.32 -7.07 -12.48
N LEU A 117 22.67 -8.05 -11.86
CA LEU A 117 23.35 -9.18 -11.24
C LEU A 117 24.05 -10.08 -12.27
N ALA A 118 23.45 -10.25 -13.45
CA ALA A 118 24.04 -11.06 -14.53
C ALA A 118 25.30 -10.44 -15.17
N GLN A 119 25.57 -9.14 -14.90
CA GLN A 119 26.76 -8.44 -15.40
C GLN A 119 27.96 -8.51 -14.44
N ARG A 120 27.81 -9.15 -13.28
CA ARG A 120 28.87 -9.40 -12.29
C ARG A 120 29.51 -10.76 -12.51
#